data_a587f586b8f6df627f14ccd0b6481ed7
#
_entry.id   a587f586b8f6df627f14ccd0b6481ed7
#
_cell.length_a   1.000
_cell.length_b   1.000
_cell.length_c   1.000
_cell.angle_alpha   90.00
_cell.angle_beta   90.00
_cell.angle_gamma   90.00
#
_symmetry.space_group_name_H-M   'P 1'
#
loop_
_entity.id
_entity.type
_entity.pdbx_description
1 polymer ?
#
loop_
_entity_poly.entity_id
_entity_poly.type
_entity_poly.pdbx_seq_one_letter_code
_entity_poly.pdbx_strand_id
1 'polypeptide(L)'
;MEHWYTVHTKPRNEHVVRDFLQKRGIETYLPLLKVASNRYRQKRQEKPFFARYLFIHTDFAKVPLSSVHWVPGVTRVVSFGGQPAVVQDEVIQWLKDQLARTEAKDYYQGLPLRPGDRLRVTMGPLKDMEVIFDRRFSSEDRARVFIEILGRPTACQIDLHCLERIGR
;
A
#
# COMPACT_ATOMS: atom_id res chain seq x y z
N MET A 1 -11.56 -21.58 9.23
CA MET A 1 -11.83 -20.92 7.95
C MET A 1 -10.67 -20.04 7.57
N GLU A 2 -10.29 -20.05 6.30
CA GLU A 2 -9.23 -19.18 5.78
C GLU A 2 -9.79 -17.79 5.50
N HIS A 3 -9.00 -16.77 5.84
CA HIS A 3 -9.34 -15.37 5.61
C HIS A 3 -8.09 -14.60 5.18
N TRP A 4 -8.30 -13.46 4.54
CA TRP A 4 -7.23 -12.54 4.26
C TRP A 4 -6.90 -11.67 5.47
N TYR A 5 -5.60 -11.45 5.68
CA TYR A 5 -5.07 -10.58 6.72
C TYR A 5 -3.98 -9.69 6.14
N THR A 6 -3.76 -8.55 6.76
CA THR A 6 -2.71 -7.62 6.35
C THR A 6 -1.46 -7.80 7.21
N VAL A 7 -0.32 -7.95 6.55
CA VAL A 7 1.00 -8.01 7.19
C VAL A 7 1.75 -6.72 6.94
N HIS A 8 2.23 -6.10 8.01
CA HIS A 8 3.11 -4.94 7.96
C HIS A 8 4.57 -5.42 7.98
N THR A 9 5.39 -4.92 7.06
CA THR A 9 6.78 -5.31 6.88
C THR A 9 7.74 -4.19 7.24
N LYS A 10 9.01 -4.53 7.40
CA LYS A 10 10.09 -3.56 7.35
C LYS A 10 10.18 -2.93 5.95
N PRO A 11 10.71 -1.72 5.82
CA PRO A 11 10.87 -1.08 4.51
C PRO A 11 11.62 -1.96 3.52
N ARG A 12 11.10 -2.06 2.29
CA ARG A 12 11.68 -2.84 1.19
C ARG A 12 11.80 -4.35 1.44
N ASN A 13 11.06 -4.89 2.40
CA ASN A 13 11.05 -6.32 2.71
C ASN A 13 9.80 -7.04 2.19
N GLU A 14 8.92 -6.38 1.47
CA GLU A 14 7.64 -6.92 1.00
C GLU A 14 7.85 -8.19 0.16
N HIS A 15 8.76 -8.16 -0.79
CA HIS A 15 9.09 -9.33 -1.64
C HIS A 15 9.74 -10.46 -0.84
N VAL A 16 10.65 -10.12 0.07
CA VAL A 16 11.33 -11.11 0.93
C VAL A 16 10.32 -11.83 1.81
N VAL A 17 9.44 -11.07 2.45
CA VAL A 17 8.39 -11.63 3.32
C VAL A 17 7.42 -12.50 2.51
N ARG A 18 6.99 -12.03 1.33
CA ARG A 18 6.16 -12.82 0.41
C ARG A 18 6.80 -14.18 0.12
N ASP A 19 8.06 -14.18 -0.31
CA ASP A 19 8.75 -15.39 -0.73
C ASP A 19 8.94 -16.37 0.45
N PHE A 20 9.20 -15.87 1.65
CA PHE A 20 9.28 -16.71 2.86
C PHE A 20 7.93 -17.35 3.22
N LEU A 21 6.84 -16.59 3.15
CA LEU A 21 5.51 -17.08 3.47
C LEU A 21 5.03 -18.11 2.44
N GLN A 22 5.27 -17.85 1.15
CA GLN A 22 4.94 -18.79 0.08
C GLN A 22 5.69 -20.12 0.20
N LYS A 23 6.98 -20.09 0.57
CA LYS A 23 7.75 -21.31 0.86
C LYS A 23 7.18 -22.13 2.02
N ARG A 24 6.43 -21.51 2.91
CA ARG A 24 5.73 -22.17 4.02
C ARG A 24 4.30 -22.60 3.67
N GLY A 25 3.92 -22.47 2.40
CA GLY A 25 2.58 -22.84 1.93
C GLY A 25 1.48 -21.85 2.28
N ILE A 26 1.83 -20.64 2.72
CA ILE A 26 0.85 -19.57 3.00
C ILE A 26 0.63 -18.78 1.72
N GLU A 27 -0.61 -18.73 1.25
CA GLU A 27 -0.98 -17.90 0.10
C GLU A 27 -0.75 -16.43 0.43
N THR A 28 -0.11 -15.71 -0.49
CA THR A 28 0.20 -14.29 -0.31
C THR A 28 -0.23 -13.48 -1.52
N TYR A 29 -0.67 -12.27 -1.28
CA TYR A 29 -0.93 -11.27 -2.31
C TYR A 29 -0.16 -10.00 -2.01
N LEU A 30 0.82 -9.69 -2.85
CA LEU A 30 1.55 -8.43 -2.84
C LEU A 30 1.06 -7.59 -4.03
N PRO A 31 0.22 -6.57 -3.78
CA PRO A 31 -0.23 -5.69 -4.85
C PRO A 31 0.96 -4.94 -5.45
N LEU A 32 1.20 -5.11 -6.73
CA LEU A 32 2.31 -4.50 -7.46
C LEU A 32 1.77 -3.57 -8.54
N LEU A 33 2.35 -2.37 -8.62
CA LEU A 33 2.11 -1.43 -9.68
C LEU A 33 3.26 -1.49 -10.69
N LYS A 34 2.94 -1.62 -11.97
CA LYS A 34 3.91 -1.57 -13.05
C LYS A 34 4.23 -0.10 -13.37
N VAL A 35 5.42 0.32 -13.04
CA VAL A 35 5.89 1.70 -13.23
C VAL A 35 6.81 1.77 -14.44
N ALA A 36 6.61 2.74 -15.32
CA ALA A 36 7.56 3.02 -16.38
C ALA A 36 8.87 3.53 -15.75
N SER A 37 9.95 2.82 -15.96
CA SER A 37 11.29 3.23 -15.54
C SER A 37 11.74 4.45 -16.32
N ASN A 38 12.46 5.33 -15.64
CA ASN A 38 13.01 6.61 -16.09
C ASN A 38 13.63 6.57 -17.50
N ARG A 39 13.60 7.69 -18.19
CA ARG A 39 13.87 8.05 -19.60
C ARG A 39 14.91 7.27 -20.41
N TYR A 40 15.73 6.42 -19.80
CA TYR A 40 16.85 5.74 -20.49
C TYR A 40 16.83 4.21 -20.49
N ARG A 41 15.90 3.55 -19.78
CA ARG A 41 15.78 2.08 -19.82
C ARG A 41 14.30 1.69 -19.87
N GLN A 42 13.88 1.08 -20.97
CA GLN A 42 12.53 0.52 -21.21
C GLN A 42 12.16 -0.67 -20.29
N LYS A 43 12.75 -0.80 -19.13
CA LYS A 43 12.37 -1.84 -18.16
C LYS A 43 11.24 -1.34 -17.27
N ARG A 44 10.06 -1.92 -17.43
CA ARG A 44 8.98 -1.78 -16.48
C ARG A 44 9.46 -2.28 -15.12
N GLN A 45 9.39 -1.44 -14.09
CA GLN A 45 9.65 -1.84 -12.72
C GLN A 45 8.33 -2.10 -12.02
N GLU A 46 8.25 -3.18 -11.26
CA GLU A 46 7.12 -3.45 -10.38
C GLU A 46 7.45 -2.91 -8.99
N LYS A 47 6.56 -2.08 -8.46
CA LYS A 47 6.68 -1.52 -7.11
C LYS A 47 5.47 -1.92 -6.27
N PRO A 48 5.65 -2.22 -4.98
CA PRO A 48 4.53 -2.45 -4.09
C PRO A 48 3.57 -1.27 -4.11
N PHE A 49 2.29 -1.56 -4.35
CA PHE A 49 1.24 -0.55 -4.36
C PHE A 49 1.04 0.04 -2.96
N PHE A 50 1.05 -0.81 -1.93
CA PHE A 50 1.09 -0.41 -0.54
C PHE A 50 2.51 -0.67 0.00
N ALA A 51 3.33 0.35 0.09
CA ALA A 51 4.65 0.20 0.68
C ALA A 51 4.56 -0.33 2.11
N ARG A 52 5.33 -1.38 2.41
CA ARG A 52 5.40 -2.05 3.71
C ARG A 52 4.18 -2.89 4.08
N TYR A 53 3.30 -3.21 3.12
CA TYR A 53 2.12 -4.05 3.37
C TYR A 53 2.00 -5.12 2.30
N LEU A 54 1.58 -6.29 2.73
CA LEU A 54 1.11 -7.37 1.86
C LEU A 54 -0.05 -8.11 2.54
N PHE A 55 -0.77 -8.88 1.74
CA PHE A 55 -1.89 -9.67 2.24
C PHE A 55 -1.51 -11.14 2.28
N ILE A 56 -2.00 -11.84 3.28
CA ILE A 56 -1.88 -13.29 3.42
C ILE A 56 -3.26 -13.92 3.57
N HIS A 57 -3.43 -15.10 2.98
CA HIS A 57 -4.65 -15.90 3.11
C HIS A 57 -4.33 -17.13 3.95
N THR A 58 -4.93 -17.23 5.10
CA THR A 58 -4.63 -18.32 6.05
C THR A 58 -5.74 -18.50 7.07
N ASP A 59 -5.69 -19.64 7.76
CA ASP A 59 -6.54 -19.93 8.91
C ASP A 59 -5.68 -19.95 10.19
N PHE A 60 -5.76 -18.89 10.98
CA PHE A 60 -5.01 -18.82 12.24
C PHE A 60 -5.47 -19.81 13.33
N ALA A 61 -6.55 -20.55 13.10
CA ALA A 61 -6.86 -21.70 13.93
C ALA A 61 -5.95 -22.91 13.63
N LYS A 62 -5.41 -22.99 12.42
CA LYS A 62 -4.51 -24.06 11.96
C LYS A 62 -3.05 -23.63 11.93
N VAL A 63 -2.80 -22.40 11.50
CA VAL A 63 -1.46 -21.82 11.37
C VAL A 63 -1.25 -20.84 12.54
N PRO A 64 -0.33 -21.09 13.45
CA PRO A 64 -0.09 -20.18 14.56
C PRO A 64 0.31 -18.79 14.07
N LEU A 65 -0.23 -17.73 14.68
CA LEU A 65 0.10 -16.34 14.37
C LEU A 65 1.62 -16.07 14.45
N SER A 66 2.29 -16.76 15.37
CA SER A 66 3.74 -16.71 15.56
C SER A 66 4.52 -17.15 14.32
N SER A 67 4.00 -18.10 13.53
CA SER A 67 4.68 -18.58 12.33
C SER A 67 4.75 -17.49 11.22
N VAL A 68 3.87 -16.51 11.26
CA VAL A 68 3.91 -15.31 10.41
C VAL A 68 4.76 -14.23 11.08
N HIS A 69 4.60 -14.03 12.37
CA HIS A 69 5.27 -12.96 13.11
C HIS A 69 6.80 -13.10 13.10
N TRP A 70 7.31 -14.34 13.14
CA TRP A 70 8.75 -14.63 13.15
C TRP A 70 9.38 -14.71 11.75
N VAL A 71 8.65 -14.41 10.70
CA VAL A 71 9.25 -14.30 9.36
C VAL A 71 10.16 -13.08 9.31
N PRO A 72 11.42 -13.24 8.84
CA PRO A 72 12.34 -12.12 8.69
C PRO A 72 11.73 -11.03 7.81
N GLY A 73 11.72 -9.80 8.30
CA GLY A 73 11.14 -8.66 7.61
C GLY A 73 9.68 -8.35 7.98
N VAL A 74 8.99 -9.22 8.70
CA VAL A 74 7.68 -8.92 9.27
C VAL A 74 7.84 -8.03 10.50
N THR A 75 7.03 -6.98 10.57
CA THR A 75 6.91 -6.14 11.77
C THR A 75 5.75 -6.62 12.63
N ARG A 76 4.58 -6.84 12.01
CA ARG A 76 3.37 -7.32 12.71
C ARG A 76 2.31 -7.76 11.71
N VAL A 77 1.36 -8.56 12.16
CA VAL A 77 0.05 -8.71 11.52
C VAL A 77 -0.85 -7.60 12.04
N VAL A 78 -1.54 -6.90 11.13
CA VAL A 78 -2.47 -5.83 11.52
C VAL A 78 -3.59 -6.43 12.36
N SER A 79 -3.82 -5.84 13.54
CA SER A 79 -4.76 -6.36 14.53
C SER A 79 -5.50 -5.22 15.20
N PHE A 80 -6.73 -5.49 15.61
CA PHE A 80 -7.54 -4.60 16.42
C PHE A 80 -8.01 -5.35 17.66
N GLY A 81 -7.87 -4.75 18.82
CA GLY A 81 -8.23 -5.37 20.08
C GLY A 81 -7.50 -6.72 20.34
N GLY A 82 -6.27 -6.87 19.84
CA GLY A 82 -5.50 -8.09 19.98
C GLY A 82 -5.87 -9.22 18.99
N GLN A 83 -6.86 -9.03 18.16
CA GLN A 83 -7.28 -9.99 17.14
C GLN A 83 -6.80 -9.55 15.74
N PRO A 84 -6.24 -10.46 14.92
CA PRO A 84 -5.91 -10.16 13.54
C PRO A 84 -7.12 -9.63 12.77
N ALA A 85 -6.92 -8.52 12.05
CA ALA A 85 -7.98 -7.88 11.28
C ALA A 85 -8.22 -8.64 9.98
N VAL A 86 -9.43 -9.15 9.81
CA VAL A 86 -9.87 -9.83 8.59
C VAL A 86 -10.12 -8.80 7.48
N VAL A 87 -9.58 -9.09 6.30
CA VAL A 87 -9.89 -8.36 5.06
C VAL A 87 -10.86 -9.22 4.25
N GLN A 88 -11.94 -8.62 3.78
CA GLN A 88 -12.95 -9.32 3.00
C GLN A 88 -12.39 -9.74 1.63
N ASP A 89 -12.80 -10.89 1.12
CA ASP A 89 -12.36 -11.43 -0.17
C ASP A 89 -12.67 -10.46 -1.32
N GLU A 90 -13.81 -9.77 -1.25
CA GLU A 90 -14.24 -8.79 -2.24
C GLU A 90 -13.27 -7.61 -2.34
N VAL A 91 -12.66 -7.20 -1.23
CA VAL A 91 -11.66 -6.12 -1.21
C VAL A 91 -10.40 -6.56 -1.95
N ILE A 92 -9.95 -7.79 -1.72
CA ILE A 92 -8.77 -8.34 -2.40
C ILE A 92 -9.05 -8.51 -3.90
N GLN A 93 -10.24 -9.03 -4.26
CA GLN A 93 -10.63 -9.20 -5.65
C GLN A 93 -10.75 -7.85 -6.37
N TRP A 94 -11.41 -6.88 -5.74
CA TRP A 94 -11.51 -5.52 -6.27
C TRP A 94 -10.12 -4.91 -6.51
N LEU A 95 -9.19 -5.08 -5.56
CA LEU A 95 -7.84 -4.56 -5.67
C LEU A 95 -7.07 -5.22 -6.83
N LYS A 96 -7.20 -6.54 -7.01
CA LYS A 96 -6.64 -7.27 -8.15
C LYS A 96 -7.17 -6.72 -9.47
N ASP A 97 -8.48 -6.51 -9.57
CA ASP A 97 -9.15 -6.00 -10.77
C ASP A 97 -8.73 -4.56 -11.09
N GLN A 98 -8.62 -3.70 -10.07
CA GLN A 98 -8.18 -2.32 -10.25
C GLN A 98 -6.74 -2.25 -10.75
N LEU A 99 -5.82 -3.01 -10.14
CA LEU A 99 -4.43 -3.02 -10.56
C LEU A 99 -4.21 -3.64 -11.94
N ALA A 100 -5.05 -4.61 -12.34
CA ALA A 100 -5.01 -5.19 -13.69
C ALA A 100 -5.45 -4.18 -14.77
N ARG A 101 -6.35 -3.27 -14.43
CA ARG A 101 -6.85 -2.23 -15.35
C ARG A 101 -5.96 -1.01 -15.41
N THR A 102 -5.13 -0.81 -14.39
CA THR A 102 -4.29 0.38 -14.26
C THR A 102 -2.98 0.17 -14.98
N GLU A 103 -2.82 0.81 -16.12
CA GLU A 103 -1.50 1.00 -16.70
C GLU A 103 -0.78 2.13 -15.94
N ALA A 104 0.48 1.90 -15.60
CA ALA A 104 1.30 2.83 -14.83
C ALA A 104 1.46 4.24 -15.43
N LYS A 105 1.04 4.44 -16.67
CA LYS A 105 1.05 5.74 -17.34
C LYS A 105 0.12 6.77 -16.68
N ASP A 106 -0.96 6.33 -16.07
CA ASP A 106 -1.99 7.23 -15.54
C ASP A 106 -1.61 7.83 -14.19
N TYR A 107 -0.70 7.20 -13.46
CA TYR A 107 -0.29 7.63 -12.11
C TYR A 107 0.98 8.48 -12.05
N TYR A 108 1.84 8.39 -13.08
CA TYR A 108 3.17 9.03 -13.07
C TYR A 108 3.34 10.14 -14.09
N GLN A 109 2.29 10.61 -14.73
CA GLN A 109 2.39 11.87 -15.43
C GLN A 109 2.60 12.97 -14.38
N GLY A 110 3.88 13.25 -14.17
CA GLY A 110 4.38 14.12 -13.13
C GLY A 110 3.69 15.47 -13.14
N LEU A 111 2.57 15.54 -12.45
CA LEU A 111 2.01 16.81 -12.07
C LEU A 111 3.02 17.48 -11.15
N PRO A 112 3.54 18.64 -11.49
CA PRO A 112 4.37 19.41 -10.60
C PRO A 112 3.50 19.84 -9.42
N LEU A 113 3.51 19.03 -8.35
CA LEU A 113 2.82 19.35 -7.13
C LEU A 113 3.60 20.45 -6.40
N ARG A 114 2.88 21.45 -5.95
CA ARG A 114 3.41 22.57 -5.15
C ARG A 114 2.84 22.52 -3.75
N PRO A 115 3.61 22.91 -2.73
CA PRO A 115 3.06 23.07 -1.39
C PRO A 115 1.78 23.91 -1.40
N GLY A 116 0.75 23.42 -0.73
CA GLY A 116 -0.59 24.02 -0.73
C GLY A 116 -1.56 23.49 -1.77
N ASP A 117 -1.12 22.67 -2.72
CA ASP A 117 -2.04 22.04 -3.67
C ASP A 117 -3.06 21.15 -2.96
N ARG A 118 -4.32 21.28 -3.38
CA ARG A 118 -5.41 20.41 -2.90
C ARG A 118 -5.46 19.14 -3.72
N LEU A 119 -5.41 18.03 -3.01
CA LEU A 119 -5.43 16.70 -3.61
C LEU A 119 -6.55 15.88 -2.99
N ARG A 120 -7.00 14.85 -3.70
CA ARG A 120 -7.91 13.83 -3.18
C ARG A 120 -7.17 12.52 -3.09
N VAL A 121 -7.41 11.79 -1.99
CA VAL A 121 -6.93 10.43 -1.86
C VAL A 121 -7.83 9.51 -2.65
N THR A 122 -7.26 8.77 -3.60
CA THR A 122 -8.04 7.91 -4.50
C THR A 122 -8.20 6.49 -3.99
N MET A 123 -7.37 6.09 -3.01
CA MET A 123 -7.30 4.71 -2.55
C MET A 123 -6.88 4.59 -1.09
N GLY A 124 -7.20 3.45 -0.50
CA GLY A 124 -6.84 3.11 0.88
C GLY A 124 -7.84 3.61 1.92
N PRO A 125 -7.47 3.56 3.21
CA PRO A 125 -8.36 3.92 4.32
C PRO A 125 -8.83 5.37 4.32
N LEU A 126 -8.08 6.26 3.65
CA LEU A 126 -8.36 7.69 3.56
C LEU A 126 -8.98 8.07 2.21
N LYS A 127 -9.48 7.08 1.45
CA LYS A 127 -10.10 7.30 0.14
C LYS A 127 -11.18 8.39 0.22
N ASP A 128 -11.24 9.22 -0.83
CA ASP A 128 -12.15 10.34 -1.00
C ASP A 128 -11.91 11.53 -0.07
N MET A 129 -10.92 11.45 0.83
CA MET A 129 -10.55 12.59 1.66
C MET A 129 -9.73 13.61 0.87
N GLU A 130 -10.00 14.88 1.13
CA GLU A 130 -9.19 15.98 0.63
C GLU A 130 -8.01 16.23 1.55
N VAL A 131 -6.84 16.43 0.94
CA VAL A 131 -5.58 16.66 1.64
C VAL A 131 -4.84 17.84 1.01
N ILE A 132 -3.98 18.47 1.77
CA ILE A 132 -3.11 19.55 1.32
C ILE A 132 -1.69 19.00 1.15
N PHE A 133 -1.12 19.13 -0.05
CA PHE A 133 0.24 18.72 -0.31
C PHE A 133 1.24 19.64 0.39
N ASP A 134 2.22 19.05 1.07
CA ASP A 134 3.33 19.78 1.69
C ASP A 134 4.64 19.57 0.87
N ARG A 135 5.12 18.33 0.82
CA ARG A 135 6.38 18.03 0.12
C ARG A 135 6.48 16.57 -0.30
N ARG A 136 7.33 16.32 -1.29
CA ARG A 136 7.76 14.95 -1.64
C ARG A 136 8.95 14.53 -0.78
N PHE A 137 9.02 13.24 -0.50
CA PHE A 137 10.25 12.65 0.02
C PHE A 137 11.13 12.23 -1.16
N SER A 138 12.38 12.66 -1.17
CA SER A 138 13.31 12.51 -2.30
C SER A 138 13.70 11.05 -2.63
N SER A 139 13.55 10.14 -1.68
CA SER A 139 13.92 8.73 -1.83
C SER A 139 12.73 7.78 -2.00
N GLU A 140 11.51 8.27 -1.88
CA GLU A 140 10.30 7.47 -1.89
C GLU A 140 9.23 8.17 -2.74
N ASP A 141 8.43 7.37 -3.46
CA ASP A 141 7.26 7.88 -4.19
C ASP A 141 6.12 8.27 -3.20
N ARG A 142 6.50 8.97 -2.14
CA ARG A 142 5.63 9.39 -1.04
C ARG A 142 5.61 10.90 -0.90
N ALA A 143 4.47 11.37 -0.46
CA ALA A 143 4.27 12.77 -0.12
C ALA A 143 3.87 12.91 1.35
N ARG A 144 4.35 13.97 1.97
CA ARG A 144 3.76 14.48 3.19
C ARG A 144 2.59 15.37 2.80
N VAL A 145 1.44 15.08 3.38
CA VAL A 145 0.21 15.84 3.20
C VAL A 145 -0.39 16.19 4.56
N PHE A 146 -1.20 17.22 4.58
CA PHE A 146 -2.01 17.57 5.75
C PHE A 146 -3.46 17.17 5.50
N ILE A 147 -4.02 16.45 6.43
CA ILE A 147 -5.42 16.07 6.49
C ILE A 147 -6.07 16.74 7.69
N GLU A 148 -7.28 17.22 7.54
CA GLU A 148 -8.03 17.77 8.66
C GLU A 148 -8.74 16.66 9.43
N ILE A 149 -8.34 16.46 10.68
CA ILE A 149 -8.98 15.52 11.60
C ILE A 149 -9.48 16.32 12.80
N LEU A 150 -10.79 16.30 13.03
CA LEU A 150 -11.44 17.01 14.13
C LEU A 150 -11.06 18.51 14.20
N GLY A 151 -11.02 19.16 13.02
CA GLY A 151 -10.67 20.58 12.92
C GLY A 151 -9.18 20.90 13.10
N ARG A 152 -8.30 19.89 13.13
CA ARG A 152 -6.85 20.06 13.27
C ARG A 152 -6.10 19.49 12.07
N PRO A 153 -5.18 20.27 11.48
CA PRO A 153 -4.32 19.75 10.42
C PRO A 153 -3.36 18.71 11.01
N THR A 154 -3.47 17.50 10.51
CA THR A 154 -2.65 16.37 10.92
C THR A 154 -1.76 15.95 9.75
N ALA A 155 -0.44 15.89 9.95
CA ALA A 155 0.48 15.45 8.92
C ALA A 155 0.43 13.94 8.78
N CYS A 156 0.32 13.45 7.53
CA CYS A 156 0.46 12.04 7.22
C CYS A 156 1.28 11.84 5.94
N GLN A 157 1.75 10.62 5.76
CA GLN A 157 2.48 10.22 4.56
C GLN A 157 1.59 9.35 3.71
N ILE A 158 1.44 9.73 2.45
CA ILE A 158 0.64 9.01 1.46
C ILE A 158 1.49 8.79 0.22
N ASP A 159 1.33 7.62 -0.41
CA ASP A 159 1.97 7.34 -1.67
C ASP A 159 1.42 8.26 -2.76
N LEU A 160 2.31 8.84 -3.57
CA LEU A 160 1.94 9.82 -4.60
C LEU A 160 0.91 9.28 -5.59
N HIS A 161 0.96 7.97 -5.88
CA HIS A 161 -0.01 7.34 -6.78
C HIS A 161 -1.41 7.18 -6.20
N CYS A 162 -1.57 7.37 -4.89
CA CYS A 162 -2.88 7.43 -4.24
C CYS A 162 -3.48 8.85 -4.22
N LEU A 163 -2.85 9.82 -4.88
CA LEU A 163 -3.25 11.21 -4.86
C LEU A 163 -3.60 11.70 -6.26
N GLU A 164 -4.72 12.37 -6.39
CA GLU A 164 -5.11 13.08 -7.60
C GLU A 164 -5.34 14.56 -7.30
N ARG A 165 -5.07 15.42 -8.28
CA ARG A 165 -5.34 16.85 -8.13
C ARG A 165 -6.84 17.11 -8.21
N ILE A 166 -7.37 17.81 -7.23
CA ILE A 166 -8.71 18.37 -7.30
C ILE A 166 -8.59 19.60 -8.22
N GLY A 167 -9.34 19.62 -9.30
CA GLY A 167 -9.22 20.61 -10.35
C GLY A 167 -9.17 22.06 -9.86
N ARG A 168 -8.61 22.91 -10.72
CA ARG A 168 -8.58 24.36 -10.50
C ARG A 168 -10.00 24.91 -10.38
#